data_4455a505bacbc2fd778128fd64925f53
#
_entry.id   4455a505bacbc2fd778128fd64925f53
#
_cell.length_a   1.000
_cell.length_b   1.000
_cell.length_c   1.000
_cell.angle_alpha   90.00
_cell.angle_beta   90.00
_cell.angle_gamma   90.00
#
_symmetry.space_group_name_H-M   'P 1'
#
loop_
_entity.id
_entity.type
_entity.pdbx_description
1 polymer ?
#
loop_
_entity_poly.entity_id
_entity_poly.type
_entity_poly.pdbx_seq_one_letter_code
_entity_poly.pdbx_strand_id
1 'polypeptide(L)'
;MESTFQCRDGKKLFLRSWVDCESPKCVLLGIHGMSEHSGRYDAFGRFLNARGILLYMPDTRAHGNTEGDVAKIGIGYRELYPDTVGDFVELTAYLREKYPRLPLFVLGHSYGSILCQGYLERCQDADGAIICGSQYFNSLTNRAGLVVSKLQCVFRGEKSRAKLIEKLSFGAYAKHFDKGNWLTRDEACFDEYRQNPYNTQTFSAGFYYSLFRNGTKLYQKKNSDRIRRDMPIFVVCGGDDPFGDFGRLPRKLADFYRGIGVKDVSFKCYEGGRHEILNETNKEEVYADIADFIEAHLPAPVAAEA
;
A
#
# COMPACT_ATOMS: atom_id res chain seq x y z
N MET A 1 -11.30 16.07 0.60
CA MET A 1 -10.76 17.24 -0.15
C MET A 1 -9.74 16.75 -1.18
N GLU A 2 -9.54 17.52 -2.26
CA GLU A 2 -8.55 17.24 -3.30
C GLU A 2 -7.55 18.38 -3.39
N SER A 3 -6.28 18.05 -3.54
CA SER A 3 -5.17 18.99 -3.62
C SER A 3 -4.01 18.39 -4.41
N THR A 4 -2.91 19.11 -4.50
CA THR A 4 -1.68 18.63 -5.14
C THR A 4 -0.53 18.79 -4.15
N PHE A 5 0.28 17.74 -4.01
CA PHE A 5 1.55 17.77 -3.30
C PHE A 5 2.69 17.82 -4.31
N GLN A 6 3.61 18.76 -4.16
CA GLN A 6 4.78 18.88 -5.01
C GLN A 6 5.99 18.27 -4.31
N CYS A 7 6.53 17.19 -4.90
CA CYS A 7 7.75 16.53 -4.44
C CYS A 7 8.98 17.38 -4.80
N ARG A 8 10.09 17.15 -4.11
CA ARG A 8 11.36 17.88 -4.31
C ARG A 8 11.95 17.72 -5.71
N ASP A 9 11.69 16.59 -6.37
CA ASP A 9 12.10 16.36 -7.76
C ASP A 9 11.19 17.04 -8.79
N GLY A 10 10.19 17.80 -8.33
CA GLY A 10 9.22 18.52 -9.17
C GLY A 10 7.99 17.70 -9.59
N LYS A 11 7.92 16.39 -9.28
CA LYS A 11 6.71 15.62 -9.53
C LYS A 11 5.56 16.14 -8.67
N LYS A 12 4.40 16.32 -9.30
CA LYS A 12 3.16 16.69 -8.62
C LYS A 12 2.32 15.43 -8.43
N LEU A 13 1.98 15.15 -7.17
CA LEU A 13 1.07 14.06 -6.81
C LEU A 13 -0.33 14.63 -6.57
N PHE A 14 -1.34 14.03 -7.15
CA PHE A 14 -2.72 14.28 -6.74
C PHE A 14 -2.89 13.73 -5.32
N LEU A 15 -3.39 14.54 -4.41
CA LEU A 15 -3.55 14.20 -3.01
C LEU A 15 -5.01 14.32 -2.59
N ARG A 16 -5.62 13.20 -2.22
CA ARG A 16 -6.94 13.14 -1.62
C ARG A 16 -6.82 13.09 -0.10
N SER A 17 -7.70 13.81 0.59
CA SER A 17 -7.73 13.80 2.04
C SER A 17 -9.15 13.82 2.60
N TRP A 18 -9.35 13.10 3.70
CA TRP A 18 -10.55 13.09 4.52
C TRP A 18 -10.17 13.68 5.86
N VAL A 19 -10.53 14.95 6.05
CA VAL A 19 -10.06 15.79 7.18
C VAL A 19 -11.19 16.61 7.81
N ASP A 20 -12.44 16.25 7.53
CA ASP A 20 -13.62 16.88 8.11
C ASP A 20 -13.90 16.29 9.51
N CYS A 21 -13.06 16.69 10.46
CA CYS A 21 -13.10 16.23 11.84
C CYS A 21 -12.69 17.39 12.78
N GLU A 22 -13.57 17.74 13.73
CA GLU A 22 -13.36 18.86 14.66
C GLU A 22 -12.22 18.58 15.66
N SER A 23 -12.05 17.32 16.06
CA SER A 23 -11.09 16.91 17.10
C SER A 23 -10.23 15.74 16.62
N PRO A 24 -9.28 15.97 15.71
CA PRO A 24 -8.45 14.90 15.18
C PRO A 24 -7.50 14.34 16.24
N LYS A 25 -7.45 13.01 16.32
CA LYS A 25 -6.60 12.23 17.24
C LYS A 25 -5.25 11.86 16.62
N CYS A 26 -5.23 11.59 15.33
CA CYS A 26 -4.02 11.20 14.59
C CYS A 26 -4.20 11.38 13.07
N VAL A 27 -3.11 11.17 12.35
CA VAL A 27 -3.05 11.18 10.89
C VAL A 27 -2.70 9.77 10.39
N LEU A 28 -3.40 9.29 9.38
CA LEU A 28 -3.06 8.09 8.63
C LEU A 28 -2.63 8.49 7.21
N LEU A 29 -1.41 8.13 6.82
CA LEU A 29 -0.91 8.26 5.46
C LEU A 29 -1.15 6.94 4.71
N GLY A 30 -2.05 6.93 3.74
CA GLY A 30 -2.41 5.75 2.95
C GLY A 30 -1.59 5.64 1.66
N ILE A 31 -1.24 4.41 1.29
CA ILE A 31 -0.56 4.03 0.06
C ILE A 31 -1.41 2.98 -0.65
N HIS A 32 -2.06 3.35 -1.74
CA HIS A 32 -2.94 2.46 -2.50
C HIS A 32 -2.20 1.39 -3.31
N GLY A 33 -2.91 0.39 -3.80
CA GLY A 33 -2.39 -0.72 -4.59
C GLY A 33 -2.11 -0.38 -6.05
N MET A 34 -1.65 -1.38 -6.80
CA MET A 34 -1.49 -1.30 -8.25
C MET A 34 -2.84 -1.37 -8.95
N SER A 35 -2.99 -0.68 -10.06
CA SER A 35 -4.24 -0.66 -10.84
C SER A 35 -5.43 -0.12 -10.05
N GLU A 36 -5.18 0.88 -9.21
CA GLU A 36 -6.21 1.61 -8.48
C GLU A 36 -5.77 3.06 -8.20
N HIS A 37 -6.55 3.80 -7.44
CA HIS A 37 -6.29 5.18 -7.06
C HIS A 37 -6.99 5.52 -5.73
N SER A 38 -6.63 6.64 -5.12
CA SER A 38 -7.14 7.09 -3.82
C SER A 38 -8.67 7.21 -3.73
N GLY A 39 -9.36 7.44 -4.86
CA GLY A 39 -10.82 7.56 -4.88
C GLY A 39 -11.58 6.31 -4.43
N ARG A 40 -10.94 5.13 -4.49
CA ARG A 40 -11.55 3.87 -4.05
C ARG A 40 -11.60 3.70 -2.52
N TYR A 41 -11.00 4.63 -1.79
CA TYR A 41 -10.92 4.61 -0.33
C TYR A 41 -11.92 5.57 0.34
N ASP A 42 -12.95 6.06 -0.39
CA ASP A 42 -13.87 7.06 0.16
C ASP A 42 -14.64 6.53 1.37
N ALA A 43 -15.19 5.31 1.30
CA ALA A 43 -15.89 4.70 2.42
C ALA A 43 -14.97 4.52 3.66
N PHE A 44 -13.74 4.05 3.45
CA PHE A 44 -12.75 3.90 4.50
C PHE A 44 -12.36 5.25 5.11
N GLY A 45 -12.09 6.26 4.26
CA GLY A 45 -11.73 7.60 4.72
C GLY A 45 -12.83 8.26 5.55
N ARG A 46 -14.11 8.12 5.15
CA ARG A 46 -15.24 8.62 5.93
C ARG A 46 -15.39 7.91 7.26
N PHE A 47 -15.23 6.58 7.28
CA PHE A 47 -15.27 5.80 8.53
C PHE A 47 -14.18 6.25 9.50
N LEU A 48 -12.95 6.40 9.04
CA LEU A 48 -11.81 6.86 9.85
C LEU A 48 -12.04 8.28 10.37
N ASN A 49 -12.55 9.16 9.51
CA ASN A 49 -12.83 10.55 9.87
C ASN A 49 -13.85 10.66 11.00
N ALA A 50 -14.90 9.82 10.98
CA ALA A 50 -15.88 9.73 12.06
C ALA A 50 -15.27 9.25 13.41
N ARG A 51 -14.12 8.55 13.36
CA ARG A 51 -13.34 8.10 14.52
C ARG A 51 -12.26 9.11 14.96
N GLY A 52 -12.15 10.25 14.28
CA GLY A 52 -11.12 11.26 14.57
C GLY A 52 -9.75 10.95 13.93
N ILE A 53 -9.69 10.07 12.95
CA ILE A 53 -8.47 9.71 12.21
C ILE A 53 -8.49 10.43 10.86
N LEU A 54 -7.57 11.35 10.65
CA LEU A 54 -7.42 12.05 9.38
C LEU A 54 -6.74 11.12 8.37
N LEU A 55 -7.32 10.94 7.17
CA LEU A 55 -6.69 10.15 6.11
C LEU A 55 -6.15 11.07 5.01
N TYR A 56 -4.89 10.88 4.67
CA TYR A 56 -4.23 11.44 3.49
C TYR A 56 -3.78 10.32 2.57
N MET A 57 -4.15 10.36 1.30
CA MET A 57 -3.81 9.34 0.33
C MET A 57 -3.52 9.98 -1.04
N PRO A 58 -2.25 10.04 -1.47
CA PRO A 58 -1.93 10.47 -2.83
C PRO A 58 -2.24 9.35 -3.82
N ASP A 59 -2.53 9.73 -5.07
CA ASP A 59 -2.36 8.82 -6.19
C ASP A 59 -0.85 8.68 -6.44
N THR A 60 -0.32 7.46 -6.36
CA THR A 60 1.12 7.21 -6.50
C THR A 60 1.60 7.49 -7.94
N ARG A 61 2.90 7.63 -8.14
CA ARG A 61 3.49 7.73 -9.49
C ARG A 61 2.99 6.57 -10.37
N ALA A 62 2.76 6.84 -11.64
CA ALA A 62 2.19 5.93 -12.65
C ALA A 62 0.73 5.52 -12.40
N HIS A 63 -0.02 6.22 -11.53
CA HIS A 63 -1.41 5.91 -11.21
C HIS A 63 -2.31 7.17 -11.22
N GLY A 64 -3.60 6.91 -11.37
CA GLY A 64 -4.70 7.82 -11.11
C GLY A 64 -4.53 9.24 -11.66
N ASN A 65 -4.99 10.21 -10.90
CA ASN A 65 -4.95 11.62 -11.26
C ASN A 65 -3.53 12.25 -11.16
N THR A 66 -2.57 11.55 -10.56
CA THR A 66 -1.15 11.96 -10.60
C THR A 66 -0.60 11.91 -12.03
N GLU A 67 -1.05 10.97 -12.84
CA GLU A 67 -0.75 10.95 -14.28
C GLU A 67 -1.80 11.71 -15.10
N GLY A 68 -3.06 11.72 -14.66
CA GLY A 68 -4.17 12.45 -15.27
C GLY A 68 -4.61 11.95 -16.65
N ASP A 69 -3.71 11.26 -17.35
CA ASP A 69 -3.91 10.70 -18.69
C ASP A 69 -3.86 9.17 -18.59
N VAL A 70 -4.96 8.51 -18.98
CA VAL A 70 -5.07 7.03 -18.95
C VAL A 70 -3.94 6.36 -19.73
N ALA A 71 -3.45 6.96 -20.81
CA ALA A 71 -2.36 6.40 -21.61
C ALA A 71 -1.03 6.36 -20.84
N LYS A 72 -0.86 7.20 -19.83
CA LYS A 72 0.34 7.26 -18.97
C LYS A 72 0.25 6.32 -17.77
N ILE A 73 -0.95 5.83 -17.43
CA ILE A 73 -1.12 4.90 -16.31
C ILE A 73 -0.26 3.65 -16.52
N GLY A 74 0.45 3.25 -15.47
CA GLY A 74 1.31 2.08 -15.47
C GLY A 74 2.63 2.25 -16.23
N ILE A 75 2.94 3.43 -16.77
CA ILE A 75 4.24 3.68 -17.40
C ILE A 75 5.28 3.97 -16.33
N GLY A 76 6.08 2.97 -16.02
CA GLY A 76 7.16 3.07 -15.05
C GLY A 76 8.55 3.14 -15.69
N TYR A 77 9.53 3.39 -14.84
CA TYR A 77 10.95 3.48 -15.16
C TYR A 77 11.78 2.84 -14.04
N ARG A 78 13.08 2.69 -14.27
CA ARG A 78 13.99 1.92 -13.39
C ARG A 78 13.97 2.35 -11.92
N GLU A 79 13.88 3.65 -11.65
CA GLU A 79 13.95 4.20 -10.29
C GLU A 79 12.55 4.55 -9.72
N LEU A 80 11.47 4.12 -10.38
CA LEU A 80 10.09 4.42 -9.96
C LEU A 80 9.80 4.04 -8.50
N TYR A 81 10.20 2.83 -8.08
CA TYR A 81 9.97 2.35 -6.72
C TYR A 81 10.69 3.22 -5.67
N PRO A 82 12.02 3.47 -5.77
CA PRO A 82 12.70 4.30 -4.80
C PRO A 82 12.22 5.75 -4.79
N ASP A 83 11.82 6.31 -5.94
CA ASP A 83 11.27 7.65 -6.02
C ASP A 83 9.89 7.71 -5.35
N THR A 84 9.01 6.72 -5.63
CA THR A 84 7.70 6.65 -4.99
C THR A 84 7.81 6.48 -3.46
N VAL A 85 8.75 5.66 -2.96
CA VAL A 85 9.02 5.58 -1.51
C VAL A 85 9.50 6.92 -0.98
N GLY A 86 10.34 7.64 -1.73
CA GLY A 86 10.80 9.00 -1.40
C GLY A 86 9.65 9.99 -1.25
N ASP A 87 8.65 9.92 -2.13
CA ASP A 87 7.46 10.78 -2.05
C ASP A 87 6.72 10.62 -0.72
N PHE A 88 6.60 9.39 -0.21
CA PHE A 88 5.95 9.13 1.09
C PHE A 88 6.79 9.62 2.28
N VAL A 89 8.11 9.58 2.19
CA VAL A 89 8.99 10.20 3.19
C VAL A 89 8.79 11.72 3.21
N GLU A 90 8.71 12.37 2.04
CA GLU A 90 8.46 13.81 1.94
C GLU A 90 7.06 14.19 2.43
N LEU A 91 6.03 13.38 2.10
CA LEU A 91 4.67 13.58 2.60
C LEU A 91 4.60 13.42 4.12
N THR A 92 5.35 12.46 4.70
CA THR A 92 5.45 12.31 6.15
C THR A 92 6.00 13.58 6.79
N ALA A 93 7.09 14.13 6.28
CA ALA A 93 7.67 15.37 6.77
C ALA A 93 6.68 16.55 6.69
N TYR A 94 5.98 16.68 5.54
CA TYR A 94 4.92 17.69 5.37
C TYR A 94 3.78 17.53 6.37
N LEU A 95 3.30 16.28 6.60
CA LEU A 95 2.21 16.03 7.54
C LEU A 95 2.64 16.24 8.99
N ARG A 96 3.89 15.94 9.34
CA ARG A 96 4.48 16.26 10.65
C ARG A 96 4.57 17.77 10.90
N GLU A 97 4.94 18.56 9.90
CA GLU A 97 4.93 20.01 9.99
C GLU A 97 3.51 20.57 10.14
N LYS A 98 2.56 20.02 9.36
CA LYS A 98 1.16 20.45 9.39
C LYS A 98 0.43 20.06 10.68
N TYR A 99 0.78 18.91 11.27
CA TYR A 99 0.17 18.34 12.46
C TYR A 99 1.22 17.93 13.50
N PRO A 100 1.96 18.89 14.07
CA PRO A 100 3.14 18.59 14.90
C PRO A 100 2.84 17.83 16.20
N ARG A 101 1.59 17.84 16.65
CA ARG A 101 1.15 17.18 17.89
C ARG A 101 0.38 15.89 17.68
N LEU A 102 0.03 15.55 16.44
CA LEU A 102 -0.73 14.35 16.14
C LEU A 102 0.21 13.19 15.82
N PRO A 103 -0.02 12.00 16.38
CA PRO A 103 0.62 10.78 15.92
C PRO A 103 0.34 10.55 14.43
N LEU A 104 1.32 9.95 13.72
CA LEU A 104 1.22 9.66 12.30
C LEU A 104 1.45 8.16 12.05
N PHE A 105 0.44 7.52 11.50
CA PHE A 105 0.49 6.12 11.07
C PHE A 105 0.61 6.04 9.54
N VAL A 106 1.14 4.91 9.05
CA VAL A 106 1.17 4.63 7.60
C VAL A 106 0.40 3.34 7.31
N LEU A 107 -0.39 3.33 6.23
CA LEU A 107 -1.08 2.14 5.74
C LEU A 107 -0.70 1.90 4.28
N GLY A 108 -0.26 0.69 3.94
CA GLY A 108 -0.05 0.29 2.55
C GLY A 108 -0.89 -0.91 2.16
N HIS A 109 -1.58 -0.83 1.01
CA HIS A 109 -2.35 -1.94 0.46
C HIS A 109 -1.68 -2.50 -0.81
N SER A 110 -1.60 -3.83 -0.93
CA SER A 110 -1.10 -4.52 -2.14
C SER A 110 0.28 -4.01 -2.58
N TYR A 111 0.43 -3.45 -3.79
CA TYR A 111 1.63 -2.74 -4.23
C TYR A 111 2.06 -1.67 -3.22
N GLY A 112 1.09 -0.90 -2.71
CA GLY A 112 1.33 0.08 -1.66
C GLY A 112 1.89 -0.53 -0.37
N SER A 113 1.55 -1.78 -0.07
CA SER A 113 2.13 -2.51 1.07
C SER A 113 3.60 -2.86 0.87
N ILE A 114 4.02 -3.12 -0.38
CA ILE A 114 5.43 -3.33 -0.71
C ILE A 114 6.21 -2.01 -0.65
N LEU A 115 5.58 -0.90 -1.08
CA LEU A 115 6.14 0.45 -0.88
C LEU A 115 6.24 0.81 0.60
N CYS A 116 5.22 0.48 1.41
CA CYS A 116 5.22 0.68 2.86
C CYS A 116 6.39 -0.06 3.52
N GLN A 117 6.65 -1.32 3.16
CA GLN A 117 7.82 -2.05 3.65
C GLN A 117 9.14 -1.31 3.34
N GLY A 118 9.29 -0.75 2.12
CA GLY A 118 10.46 0.05 1.76
C GLY A 118 10.50 1.42 2.46
N TYR A 119 9.33 1.99 2.76
CA TYR A 119 9.20 3.21 3.55
C TYR A 119 9.72 2.99 4.99
N LEU A 120 9.38 1.86 5.63
CA LEU A 120 9.86 1.52 6.98
C LEU A 120 11.39 1.43 7.08
N GLU A 121 12.09 1.16 5.97
CA GLU A 121 13.56 1.16 5.92
C GLU A 121 14.16 2.56 5.80
N ARG A 122 13.36 3.59 5.46
CA ARG A 122 13.84 4.94 5.14
C ARG A 122 13.30 6.04 6.03
N CYS A 123 12.12 5.85 6.59
CA CYS A 123 11.44 6.84 7.42
C CYS A 123 11.38 6.36 8.87
N GLN A 124 11.75 7.24 9.79
CA GLN A 124 11.71 6.98 11.23
C GLN A 124 10.58 7.75 11.93
N ASP A 125 9.83 8.56 11.18
CA ASP A 125 8.87 9.53 11.71
C ASP A 125 7.43 9.02 11.77
N ALA A 126 7.16 7.76 11.40
CA ALA A 126 5.87 7.12 11.63
C ALA A 126 5.79 6.53 13.03
N ASP A 127 4.61 6.59 13.67
CA ASP A 127 4.34 6.04 15.00
C ASP A 127 3.79 4.62 14.95
N GLY A 128 3.35 4.15 13.78
CA GLY A 128 2.91 2.78 13.56
C GLY A 128 2.65 2.51 12.08
N ALA A 129 2.55 1.23 11.73
CA ALA A 129 2.33 0.81 10.35
C ALA A 129 1.26 -0.27 10.22
N ILE A 130 0.41 -0.16 9.20
CA ILE A 130 -0.56 -1.17 8.79
C ILE A 130 -0.18 -1.69 7.40
N ILE A 131 0.06 -3.00 7.29
CA ILE A 131 0.48 -3.66 6.06
C ILE A 131 -0.67 -4.57 5.62
N CYS A 132 -1.43 -4.12 4.61
CA CYS A 132 -2.70 -4.69 4.19
C CYS A 132 -2.57 -5.42 2.85
N GLY A 133 -3.12 -6.65 2.74
CA GLY A 133 -3.11 -7.43 1.50
C GLY A 133 -1.71 -7.62 0.92
N SER A 134 -0.76 -8.02 1.74
CA SER A 134 0.67 -8.02 1.43
C SER A 134 1.25 -9.42 1.25
N GLN A 135 2.56 -9.47 1.00
CA GLN A 135 3.33 -10.70 0.99
C GLN A 135 4.77 -10.48 1.49
N TYR A 136 5.42 -11.56 1.93
CA TYR A 136 6.87 -11.62 2.04
C TYR A 136 7.47 -11.69 0.62
N PHE A 137 7.89 -10.54 0.07
CA PHE A 137 8.17 -10.30 -1.36
C PHE A 137 9.54 -10.82 -1.80
N ASN A 138 9.88 -12.08 -1.48
CA ASN A 138 11.15 -12.71 -1.86
C ASN A 138 10.99 -14.19 -2.26
N SER A 139 9.91 -14.53 -2.96
CA SER A 139 9.66 -15.87 -3.52
C SER A 139 10.51 -16.11 -4.78
N LEU A 140 10.60 -17.39 -5.20
CA LEU A 140 11.19 -17.72 -6.50
C LEU A 140 10.44 -17.05 -7.65
N THR A 141 9.11 -16.89 -7.53
CA THR A 141 8.29 -16.20 -8.52
C THR A 141 8.67 -14.71 -8.62
N ASN A 142 8.88 -14.02 -7.49
CA ASN A 142 9.33 -12.62 -7.50
C ASN A 142 10.72 -12.46 -8.16
N ARG A 143 11.63 -13.41 -7.91
CA ARG A 143 12.97 -13.42 -8.54
C ARG A 143 12.89 -13.72 -10.04
N ALA A 144 12.02 -14.64 -10.45
CA ALA A 144 11.76 -14.88 -11.87
C ALA A 144 11.16 -13.65 -12.56
N GLY A 145 10.21 -12.97 -11.89
CA GLY A 145 9.64 -11.69 -12.34
C GLY A 145 10.73 -10.62 -12.56
N LEU A 146 11.72 -10.53 -11.68
CA LEU A 146 12.87 -9.64 -11.84
C LEU A 146 13.66 -9.94 -13.12
N VAL A 147 13.94 -11.21 -13.40
CA VAL A 147 14.67 -11.61 -14.62
C VAL A 147 13.87 -11.29 -15.88
N VAL A 148 12.59 -11.69 -15.92
CA VAL A 148 11.69 -11.46 -17.06
C VAL A 148 11.51 -9.97 -17.34
N SER A 149 11.22 -9.16 -16.31
CA SER A 149 11.05 -7.72 -16.47
C SER A 149 12.35 -7.03 -16.93
N LYS A 150 13.52 -7.44 -16.39
CA LYS A 150 14.82 -6.94 -16.83
C LYS A 150 15.08 -7.24 -18.30
N LEU A 151 14.85 -8.47 -18.74
CA LEU A 151 15.03 -8.87 -20.15
C LEU A 151 14.07 -8.10 -21.06
N GLN A 152 12.81 -7.92 -20.65
CA GLN A 152 11.86 -7.13 -21.41
C GLN A 152 12.29 -5.65 -21.52
N CYS A 153 12.80 -5.04 -20.43
CA CYS A 153 13.36 -3.69 -20.49
C CYS A 153 14.51 -3.58 -21.49
N VAL A 154 15.42 -4.56 -21.52
CA VAL A 154 16.58 -4.55 -22.44
C VAL A 154 16.15 -4.70 -23.89
N PHE A 155 15.24 -5.64 -24.19
CA PHE A 155 14.90 -5.99 -25.58
C PHE A 155 13.74 -5.16 -26.16
N ARG A 156 12.84 -4.62 -25.32
CA ARG A 156 11.62 -3.92 -25.76
C ARG A 156 11.47 -2.50 -25.17
N GLY A 157 12.39 -2.11 -24.30
CA GLY A 157 12.36 -0.82 -23.60
C GLY A 157 11.47 -0.82 -22.34
N GLU A 158 11.76 0.10 -21.44
CA GLU A 158 11.08 0.22 -20.13
C GLU A 158 9.59 0.55 -20.25
N LYS A 159 9.18 1.28 -21.28
CA LYS A 159 7.77 1.68 -21.53
C LYS A 159 6.92 0.58 -22.15
N SER A 160 7.51 -0.54 -22.57
CA SER A 160 6.77 -1.66 -23.18
C SER A 160 5.80 -2.30 -22.18
N ARG A 161 4.54 -2.53 -22.59
CA ARG A 161 3.51 -3.14 -21.73
C ARG A 161 3.84 -4.59 -21.40
N ALA A 162 3.83 -4.96 -20.11
CA ALA A 162 4.31 -6.25 -19.61
C ALA A 162 3.19 -7.31 -19.53
N LYS A 163 2.45 -7.50 -20.62
CA LYS A 163 1.31 -8.43 -20.73
C LYS A 163 1.63 -9.86 -20.27
N LEU A 164 2.86 -10.34 -20.52
CA LEU A 164 3.27 -11.69 -20.10
C LEU A 164 3.36 -11.79 -18.57
N ILE A 165 3.94 -10.79 -17.91
CA ILE A 165 4.06 -10.76 -16.45
C ILE A 165 2.66 -10.74 -15.82
N GLU A 166 1.75 -9.91 -16.32
CA GLU A 166 0.37 -9.85 -15.81
C GLU A 166 -0.39 -11.15 -16.04
N LYS A 167 -0.24 -11.78 -17.19
CA LYS A 167 -0.86 -13.08 -17.47
C LYS A 167 -0.37 -14.17 -16.50
N LEU A 168 0.93 -14.16 -16.18
CA LEU A 168 1.54 -15.16 -15.30
C LEU A 168 1.28 -14.87 -13.80
N SER A 169 0.94 -13.64 -13.43
CA SER A 169 0.57 -13.23 -12.07
C SER A 169 -0.95 -13.11 -11.92
N PHE A 170 -1.54 -12.00 -12.29
CA PHE A 170 -2.98 -11.73 -12.11
C PHE A 170 -3.87 -12.72 -12.85
N GLY A 171 -3.45 -13.14 -14.07
CA GLY A 171 -4.14 -14.18 -14.81
C GLY A 171 -4.10 -15.55 -14.12
N ALA A 172 -3.06 -15.85 -13.33
CA ALA A 172 -3.00 -17.05 -12.51
C ALA A 172 -3.90 -16.93 -11.26
N TYR A 173 -3.91 -15.75 -10.60
CA TYR A 173 -4.79 -15.49 -9.45
C TYR A 173 -6.26 -15.61 -9.83
N ALA A 174 -6.64 -15.02 -10.97
CA ALA A 174 -8.00 -15.06 -11.47
C ALA A 174 -8.56 -16.48 -11.68
N LYS A 175 -7.71 -17.47 -11.99
CA LYS A 175 -8.12 -18.88 -12.21
C LYS A 175 -8.66 -19.58 -10.95
N HIS A 176 -8.39 -19.06 -9.76
CA HIS A 176 -8.88 -19.63 -8.52
C HIS A 176 -10.35 -19.26 -8.23
N PHE A 177 -10.94 -18.33 -9.00
CA PHE A 177 -12.25 -17.77 -8.69
C PHE A 177 -13.15 -17.74 -9.93
N ASP A 178 -14.46 -17.93 -9.70
CA ASP A 178 -15.47 -17.70 -10.72
C ASP A 178 -15.41 -16.26 -11.23
N LYS A 179 -15.63 -16.06 -12.52
CA LYS A 179 -15.53 -14.77 -13.23
C LYS A 179 -14.13 -14.08 -13.08
N GLY A 180 -13.13 -14.77 -12.53
CA GLY A 180 -11.80 -14.22 -12.32
C GLY A 180 -11.70 -13.15 -11.22
N ASN A 181 -12.71 -13.00 -10.38
CA ASN A 181 -12.74 -12.00 -9.32
C ASN A 181 -11.93 -12.47 -8.10
N TRP A 182 -10.65 -12.22 -8.11
CA TRP A 182 -9.75 -12.50 -6.98
C TRP A 182 -9.60 -11.30 -6.04
N LEU A 183 -10.22 -10.15 -6.37
CA LEU A 183 -10.06 -8.91 -5.63
C LEU A 183 -10.98 -8.83 -4.41
N THR A 184 -12.26 -9.13 -4.58
CA THR A 184 -13.27 -8.99 -3.52
C THR A 184 -14.48 -9.90 -3.77
N ARG A 185 -15.21 -10.27 -2.74
CA ARG A 185 -16.51 -10.95 -2.85
C ARG A 185 -17.65 -9.98 -3.18
N ASP A 186 -17.44 -8.67 -3.00
CA ASP A 186 -18.41 -7.64 -3.38
C ASP A 186 -18.42 -7.45 -4.91
N GLU A 187 -19.40 -8.07 -5.56
CA GLU A 187 -19.52 -8.03 -7.03
C GLU A 187 -19.74 -6.60 -7.56
N ALA A 188 -20.47 -5.75 -6.83
CA ALA A 188 -20.68 -4.37 -7.24
C ALA A 188 -19.37 -3.57 -7.22
N CYS A 189 -18.56 -3.75 -6.18
CA CYS A 189 -17.24 -3.13 -6.09
C CYS A 189 -16.30 -3.64 -7.20
N PHE A 190 -16.37 -4.93 -7.54
CA PHE A 190 -15.59 -5.49 -8.64
C PHE A 190 -16.02 -4.97 -10.02
N ASP A 191 -17.32 -4.79 -10.23
CA ASP A 191 -17.84 -4.23 -11.49
C ASP A 191 -17.45 -2.76 -11.65
N GLU A 192 -17.51 -1.96 -10.58
CA GLU A 192 -17.00 -0.59 -10.57
C GLU A 192 -15.48 -0.53 -10.88
N TYR A 193 -14.69 -1.42 -10.26
CA TYR A 193 -13.26 -1.54 -10.55
C TYR A 193 -13.00 -1.78 -12.05
N ARG A 194 -13.72 -2.72 -12.67
CA ARG A 194 -13.52 -3.08 -14.08
C ARG A 194 -13.96 -2.00 -15.06
N GLN A 195 -14.93 -1.17 -14.70
CA GLN A 195 -15.44 -0.09 -15.53
C GLN A 195 -14.56 1.16 -15.49
N ASN A 196 -13.72 1.30 -14.46
CA ASN A 196 -12.87 2.46 -14.31
C ASN A 196 -11.59 2.34 -15.17
N PRO A 197 -11.39 3.22 -16.16
CA PRO A 197 -10.23 3.13 -17.06
C PRO A 197 -8.88 3.35 -16.35
N TYR A 198 -8.85 3.98 -15.19
CA TYR A 198 -7.65 4.14 -14.37
C TYR A 198 -7.20 2.82 -13.74
N ASN A 199 -8.10 1.84 -13.59
CA ASN A 199 -7.83 0.57 -12.92
C ASN A 199 -7.43 -0.56 -13.89
N THR A 200 -7.70 -0.42 -15.19
CA THR A 200 -7.63 -1.54 -16.15
C THR A 200 -6.42 -1.49 -17.07
N GLN A 201 -5.44 -0.63 -16.79
CA GLN A 201 -4.26 -0.48 -17.63
C GLN A 201 -3.18 -1.54 -17.35
N THR A 202 -2.62 -2.12 -18.41
CA THR A 202 -1.44 -3.00 -18.30
C THR A 202 -0.20 -2.18 -17.94
N PHE A 203 0.53 -2.60 -16.92
CA PHE A 203 1.73 -1.91 -16.46
C PHE A 203 2.94 -2.22 -17.34
N SER A 204 3.92 -1.33 -17.34
CA SER A 204 5.11 -1.44 -18.20
C SER A 204 6.19 -2.34 -17.60
N ALA A 205 7.13 -2.77 -18.44
CA ALA A 205 8.29 -3.54 -18.00
C ALA A 205 9.15 -2.78 -16.98
N GLY A 206 9.32 -1.46 -17.15
CA GLY A 206 10.05 -0.60 -16.22
C GLY A 206 9.41 -0.55 -14.83
N PHE A 207 8.07 -0.52 -14.76
CA PHE A 207 7.34 -0.59 -13.50
C PHE A 207 7.65 -1.90 -12.75
N TYR A 208 7.45 -3.05 -13.40
CA TYR A 208 7.71 -4.36 -12.80
C TYR A 208 9.18 -4.56 -12.46
N TYR A 209 10.09 -4.13 -13.34
CA TYR A 209 11.53 -4.21 -13.06
C TYR A 209 11.90 -3.42 -11.80
N SER A 210 11.39 -2.19 -11.66
CA SER A 210 11.63 -1.37 -10.47
C SER A 210 11.08 -2.03 -9.21
N LEU A 211 9.83 -2.54 -9.26
CA LEU A 211 9.19 -3.24 -8.15
C LEU A 211 9.99 -4.48 -7.73
N PHE A 212 10.27 -5.39 -8.64
CA PHE A 212 10.95 -6.64 -8.30
C PHE A 212 12.40 -6.41 -7.86
N ARG A 213 13.13 -5.48 -8.53
CA ARG A 213 14.51 -5.14 -8.17
C ARG A 213 14.65 -4.64 -6.75
N ASN A 214 13.72 -3.87 -6.27
CA ASN A 214 13.75 -3.29 -4.93
C ASN A 214 13.02 -4.18 -3.91
N GLY A 215 11.83 -4.67 -4.22
CA GLY A 215 11.04 -5.51 -3.32
C GLY A 215 11.78 -6.78 -2.87
N THR A 216 12.54 -7.44 -3.76
CA THR A 216 13.33 -8.63 -3.40
C THR A 216 14.52 -8.33 -2.47
N LYS A 217 14.84 -7.06 -2.21
CA LYS A 217 15.93 -6.64 -1.31
C LYS A 217 15.46 -6.22 0.08
N LEU A 218 14.16 -6.05 0.29
CA LEU A 218 13.58 -5.57 1.55
C LEU A 218 14.05 -6.35 2.79
N TYR A 219 14.34 -7.64 2.63
CA TYR A 219 14.70 -8.52 3.76
C TYR A 219 16.22 -8.71 3.92
N GLN A 220 17.02 -7.93 3.19
CA GLN A 220 18.48 -7.94 3.41
C GLN A 220 18.79 -7.25 4.74
N LYS A 221 19.73 -7.84 5.51
CA LYS A 221 20.09 -7.34 6.84
C LYS A 221 20.35 -5.83 6.88
N LYS A 222 21.11 -5.29 5.90
CA LYS A 222 21.43 -3.85 5.80
C LYS A 222 20.19 -2.94 5.69
N ASN A 223 19.07 -3.47 5.19
CA ASN A 223 17.81 -2.77 5.05
C ASN A 223 16.96 -2.97 6.30
N SER A 224 16.77 -4.21 6.72
CA SER A 224 15.99 -4.53 7.92
C SER A 224 16.57 -3.95 9.21
N ASP A 225 17.89 -3.73 9.30
CA ASP A 225 18.52 -3.09 10.46
C ASP A 225 18.06 -1.63 10.66
N ARG A 226 17.52 -0.98 9.62
CA ARG A 226 17.02 0.39 9.67
C ARG A 226 15.60 0.51 10.20
N ILE A 227 14.87 -0.61 10.26
CA ILE A 227 13.47 -0.59 10.73
C ILE A 227 13.44 -0.39 12.24
N ARG A 228 12.67 0.55 12.72
CA ARG A 228 12.44 0.80 14.15
C ARG A 228 11.85 -0.42 14.82
N ARG A 229 12.38 -0.78 16.00
CA ARG A 229 11.94 -1.96 16.77
C ARG A 229 10.82 -1.65 17.76
N ASP A 230 10.63 -0.39 18.07
CA ASP A 230 9.60 0.12 19.00
C ASP A 230 8.30 0.52 18.29
N MET A 231 8.29 0.59 16.97
CA MET A 231 7.12 0.96 16.18
C MET A 231 6.17 -0.24 16.04
N PRO A 232 4.88 -0.12 16.42
CA PRO A 232 3.89 -1.18 16.24
C PRO A 232 3.59 -1.43 14.75
N ILE A 233 3.47 -2.70 14.37
CA ILE A 233 3.15 -3.13 13.01
C ILE A 233 1.95 -4.06 13.03
N PHE A 234 0.92 -3.73 12.24
CA PHE A 234 -0.24 -4.59 12.04
C PHE A 234 -0.26 -5.15 10.61
N VAL A 235 -0.16 -6.46 10.46
CA VAL A 235 -0.24 -7.15 9.17
C VAL A 235 -1.62 -7.77 9.03
N VAL A 236 -2.36 -7.39 7.98
CA VAL A 236 -3.73 -7.86 7.74
C VAL A 236 -3.88 -8.38 6.31
N CYS A 237 -4.64 -9.46 6.12
CA CYS A 237 -4.86 -10.06 4.80
C CYS A 237 -6.17 -10.84 4.72
N GLY A 238 -6.63 -11.11 3.51
CA GLY A 238 -7.68 -12.07 3.25
C GLY A 238 -7.15 -13.51 3.26
N GLY A 239 -7.95 -14.45 3.76
CA GLY A 239 -7.62 -15.89 3.78
C GLY A 239 -7.66 -16.53 2.39
N ASP A 240 -8.46 -15.95 1.47
CA ASP A 240 -8.59 -16.38 0.09
C ASP A 240 -7.79 -15.50 -0.90
N ASP A 241 -6.85 -14.68 -0.40
CA ASP A 241 -6.00 -13.84 -1.24
C ASP A 241 -4.85 -14.64 -1.89
N PRO A 242 -4.89 -14.88 -3.23
CA PRO A 242 -3.83 -15.62 -3.92
C PRO A 242 -2.51 -14.84 -4.03
N PHE A 243 -2.54 -13.50 -3.95
CA PHE A 243 -1.32 -12.68 -3.90
C PHE A 243 -0.52 -12.93 -2.63
N GLY A 244 -1.21 -13.12 -1.51
CA GLY A 244 -0.66 -13.50 -0.21
C GLY A 244 -0.43 -15.00 -0.04
N ASP A 245 -0.62 -15.82 -1.11
CA ASP A 245 -0.59 -17.26 -1.03
C ASP A 245 -1.51 -17.78 0.10
N PHE A 246 -2.77 -17.32 0.04
CA PHE A 246 -3.84 -17.70 0.97
C PHE A 246 -3.46 -17.48 2.44
N GLY A 247 -2.91 -16.31 2.75
CA GLY A 247 -2.51 -15.88 4.08
C GLY A 247 -1.12 -16.38 4.54
N ARG A 248 -0.47 -17.27 3.80
CA ARG A 248 0.84 -17.84 4.18
C ARG A 248 1.96 -16.79 4.12
N LEU A 249 2.02 -15.99 3.07
CA LEU A 249 3.08 -15.00 2.90
C LEU A 249 2.94 -13.76 3.81
N PRO A 250 1.74 -13.23 4.09
CA PRO A 250 1.55 -12.20 5.11
C PRO A 250 1.92 -12.69 6.52
N ARG A 251 1.60 -13.93 6.89
CA ARG A 251 2.04 -14.54 8.16
C ARG A 251 3.57 -14.58 8.25
N LYS A 252 4.22 -15.06 7.18
CA LYS A 252 5.68 -15.06 7.08
C LYS A 252 6.27 -13.66 7.21
N LEU A 253 5.60 -12.63 6.69
CA LEU A 253 6.01 -11.24 6.83
C LEU A 253 5.91 -10.76 8.29
N ALA A 254 4.82 -11.07 8.98
CA ALA A 254 4.68 -10.76 10.40
C ALA A 254 5.77 -11.47 11.24
N ASP A 255 6.05 -12.74 10.96
CA ASP A 255 7.11 -13.50 11.63
C ASP A 255 8.52 -12.93 11.33
N PHE A 256 8.74 -12.41 10.13
CA PHE A 256 9.96 -11.69 9.81
C PHE A 256 10.15 -10.45 10.69
N TYR A 257 9.12 -9.61 10.85
CA TYR A 257 9.21 -8.43 11.72
C TYR A 257 9.46 -8.81 13.18
N ARG A 258 8.80 -9.85 13.70
CA ARG A 258 9.09 -10.40 15.03
C ARG A 258 10.54 -10.89 15.11
N GLY A 259 10.99 -11.63 14.10
CA GLY A 259 12.34 -12.20 14.01
C GLY A 259 13.47 -11.17 14.00
N ILE A 260 13.23 -9.98 13.45
CA ILE A 260 14.21 -8.88 13.51
C ILE A 260 14.09 -8.04 14.79
N GLY A 261 13.18 -8.38 15.71
CA GLY A 261 13.07 -7.77 17.03
C GLY A 261 12.08 -6.61 17.13
N VAL A 262 11.14 -6.45 16.18
CA VAL A 262 10.01 -5.51 16.34
C VAL A 262 9.17 -5.98 17.52
N LYS A 263 8.96 -5.11 18.53
CA LYS A 263 8.38 -5.47 19.82
C LYS A 263 6.88 -5.75 19.75
N ASP A 264 6.18 -5.04 18.91
CA ASP A 264 4.72 -5.14 18.74
C ASP A 264 4.38 -5.44 17.28
N VAL A 265 4.02 -6.70 17.01
CA VAL A 265 3.61 -7.17 15.69
C VAL A 265 2.32 -7.95 15.81
N SER A 266 1.23 -7.34 15.39
CA SER A 266 -0.09 -7.95 15.29
C SER A 266 -0.32 -8.55 13.90
N PHE A 267 -1.10 -9.63 13.83
CA PHE A 267 -1.47 -10.29 12.58
C PHE A 267 -2.93 -10.72 12.63
N LYS A 268 -3.72 -10.35 11.62
CA LYS A 268 -5.10 -10.86 11.42
C LYS A 268 -5.30 -11.31 9.97
N CYS A 269 -5.89 -12.48 9.81
CA CYS A 269 -6.29 -13.04 8.51
C CYS A 269 -7.82 -13.19 8.53
N TYR A 270 -8.50 -12.53 7.59
CA TYR A 270 -9.96 -12.56 7.49
C TYR A 270 -10.37 -13.77 6.64
N GLU A 271 -11.07 -14.71 7.26
CA GLU A 271 -11.52 -15.94 6.61
C GLU A 271 -12.43 -15.62 5.42
N GLY A 272 -12.19 -16.28 4.28
CA GLY A 272 -12.91 -16.05 3.03
C GLY A 272 -12.67 -14.68 2.39
N GLY A 273 -11.97 -13.76 3.05
CA GLY A 273 -11.62 -12.46 2.47
C GLY A 273 -10.64 -12.63 1.31
N ARG A 274 -10.88 -11.92 0.21
CA ARG A 274 -9.98 -11.88 -0.96
C ARG A 274 -8.93 -10.78 -0.81
N HIS A 275 -8.34 -10.33 -1.90
CA HIS A 275 -7.20 -9.42 -1.91
C HIS A 275 -7.49 -8.03 -1.32
N GLU A 276 -8.61 -7.42 -1.73
CA GLU A 276 -8.99 -6.06 -1.34
C GLU A 276 -9.86 -6.06 -0.08
N ILE A 277 -9.31 -6.43 1.07
CA ILE A 277 -10.07 -6.54 2.32
C ILE A 277 -10.74 -5.22 2.76
N LEU A 278 -10.24 -4.07 2.29
CA LEU A 278 -10.86 -2.76 2.51
C LEU A 278 -12.07 -2.50 1.59
N ASN A 279 -12.32 -3.37 0.63
CA ASN A 279 -13.44 -3.33 -0.31
C ASN A 279 -14.24 -4.65 -0.28
N GLU A 280 -14.06 -5.46 0.77
CA GLU A 280 -14.73 -6.74 0.95
C GLU A 280 -16.15 -6.59 1.51
N THR A 281 -16.92 -7.68 1.47
CA THR A 281 -18.28 -7.72 2.05
C THR A 281 -18.29 -7.49 3.56
N ASN A 282 -17.20 -7.77 4.26
CA ASN A 282 -17.00 -7.50 5.69
C ASN A 282 -16.03 -6.34 5.96
N LYS A 283 -15.96 -5.37 5.07
CA LYS A 283 -15.02 -4.22 5.17
C LYS A 283 -15.18 -3.41 6.46
N GLU A 284 -16.38 -3.33 7.02
CA GLU A 284 -16.63 -2.60 8.29
C GLU A 284 -15.86 -3.23 9.45
N GLU A 285 -15.75 -4.56 9.50
CA GLU A 285 -14.92 -5.28 10.48
C GLU A 285 -13.44 -4.90 10.30
N VAL A 286 -12.97 -4.90 9.04
CA VAL A 286 -11.58 -4.54 8.72
C VAL A 286 -11.28 -3.08 9.10
N TYR A 287 -12.20 -2.18 8.82
CA TYR A 287 -12.08 -0.76 9.18
C TYR A 287 -12.00 -0.57 10.69
N ALA A 288 -12.86 -1.29 11.44
CA ALA A 288 -12.87 -1.24 12.89
C ALA A 288 -11.55 -1.74 13.49
N ASP A 289 -11.06 -2.90 13.04
CA ASP A 289 -9.79 -3.46 13.51
C ASP A 289 -8.59 -2.54 13.26
N ILE A 290 -8.55 -1.88 12.08
CA ILE A 290 -7.48 -0.93 11.75
C ILE A 290 -7.59 0.30 12.65
N ALA A 291 -8.79 0.84 12.84
CA ALA A 291 -8.98 2.00 13.71
C ALA A 291 -8.69 1.67 15.18
N ASP A 292 -9.11 0.50 15.66
CA ASP A 292 -8.83 0.03 17.02
C ASP A 292 -7.33 -0.17 17.25
N PHE A 293 -6.62 -0.73 16.26
CA PHE A 293 -5.15 -0.82 16.31
C PHE A 293 -4.52 0.57 16.43
N ILE A 294 -4.93 1.54 15.62
CA ILE A 294 -4.42 2.92 15.68
C ILE A 294 -4.72 3.52 17.07
N GLU A 295 -5.96 3.43 17.52
CA GLU A 295 -6.39 4.02 18.80
C GLU A 295 -5.68 3.41 20.02
N ALA A 296 -5.39 2.11 19.99
CA ALA A 296 -4.63 1.42 21.04
C ALA A 296 -3.16 1.90 21.15
N HIS A 297 -2.64 2.52 20.10
CA HIS A 297 -1.26 3.01 20.05
C HIS A 297 -1.15 4.55 20.04
N LEU A 298 -2.26 5.23 20.34
CA LEU A 298 -2.18 6.66 20.59
C LEU A 298 -1.49 6.94 21.94
N PRO A 299 -0.68 7.99 22.05
CA PRO A 299 -0.14 8.41 23.32
C PRO A 299 -1.28 8.72 24.29
N ALA A 300 -1.07 8.45 25.58
CA ALA A 300 -2.02 8.84 26.61
C ALA A 300 -2.34 10.35 26.48
N PRO A 301 -3.61 10.78 26.69
CA PRO A 301 -3.96 12.20 26.67
C PRO A 301 -3.02 12.94 27.62
N VAL A 302 -2.30 13.93 27.11
CA VAL A 302 -1.55 14.84 27.97
C VAL A 302 -2.59 15.51 28.87
N ALA A 303 -2.53 15.24 30.19
CA ALA A 303 -3.39 15.92 31.14
C ALA A 303 -3.25 17.42 30.88
N ALA A 304 -4.39 18.08 30.62
CA ALA A 304 -4.40 19.53 30.51
C ALA A 304 -3.77 20.08 31.81
N GLU A 305 -2.62 20.71 31.71
CA GLU A 305 -2.10 21.47 32.81
C GLU A 305 -3.16 22.53 33.15
N ALA A 306 -3.73 22.41 34.36
CA ALA A 306 -4.81 23.26 34.87
C ALA A 306 -4.27 24.65 35.18
#